data_86fa3f527159fc12d05e687eca91ecf8
#
_entry.id   86fa3f527159fc12d05e687eca91ecf8
#
_cell.length_a   1.000
_cell.length_b   1.000
_cell.length_c   1.000
_cell.angle_alpha   90.00
_cell.angle_beta   90.00
_cell.angle_gamma   90.00
#
_symmetry.space_group_name_H-M   'P 1'
#
loop_
_entity.id
_entity.type
_entity.pdbx_description
1 polymer ?
#
loop_
_entity_poly.entity_id
_entity_poly.type
_entity_poly.pdbx_seq_one_letter_code
_entity_poly.pdbx_strand_id
1 'polypeptide(L)'
;MAHVTIIGTGNMGQAIAALAAKGGHSVQALAHTDTGEAVTGELVVLAVPYAALTDIAAQRAEQLAGRVVVDITNPVDFETFDSLVVPADGSAAAELAAALPQSRVLKAFNTNFAATLASGAVGDVPTTVLVAGDDAQAKALLIDVVTSGGVRAVDAGSLKRARELEAVGFLQLTLAAGEKIAWTAGFAVVS
;
A
#
# COMPACT_ATOMS: atom_id res chain seq x y z
N MET A 1 11.66 15.59 5.90
CA MET A 1 10.19 15.67 6.09
C MET A 1 9.57 15.53 4.71
N ALA A 2 8.77 14.50 4.50
CA ALA A 2 8.07 14.28 3.24
C ALA A 2 6.66 14.86 3.29
N HIS A 3 6.08 15.12 2.11
CA HIS A 3 4.66 15.40 1.96
C HIS A 3 3.97 14.18 1.36
N VAL A 4 3.02 13.62 2.10
CA VAL A 4 2.32 12.39 1.74
C VAL A 4 0.87 12.72 1.38
N THR A 5 0.42 12.36 0.18
CA THR A 5 -0.99 12.36 -0.17
C THR A 5 -1.54 10.94 -0.07
N ILE A 6 -2.67 10.78 0.60
CA ILE A 6 -3.38 9.50 0.69
C ILE A 6 -4.70 9.63 -0.04
N ILE A 7 -4.90 8.84 -1.08
CA ILE A 7 -6.16 8.74 -1.82
C ILE A 7 -6.91 7.53 -1.29
N GLY A 8 -7.99 7.80 -0.57
CA GLY A 8 -8.78 6.82 0.14
C GLY A 8 -8.79 7.05 1.65
N THR A 9 -9.98 7.25 2.21
CA THR A 9 -10.20 7.63 3.62
C THR A 9 -10.72 6.47 4.49
N GLY A 10 -10.60 5.24 4.00
CA GLY A 10 -10.94 4.02 4.75
C GLY A 10 -9.92 3.70 5.84
N ASN A 11 -10.13 2.57 6.55
CA ASN A 11 -9.30 2.16 7.70
C ASN A 11 -7.80 2.13 7.39
N MET A 12 -7.40 1.58 6.23
CA MET A 12 -5.99 1.54 5.83
C MET A 12 -5.43 2.94 5.55
N GLY A 13 -6.20 3.78 4.82
CA GLY A 13 -5.79 5.16 4.55
C GLY A 13 -5.59 5.96 5.84
N GLN A 14 -6.50 5.82 6.80
CA GLN A 14 -6.40 6.47 8.11
C GLN A 14 -5.19 5.95 8.92
N ALA A 15 -4.94 4.65 8.93
CA ALA A 15 -3.79 4.06 9.63
C ALA A 15 -2.45 4.55 9.04
N ILE A 16 -2.33 4.61 7.71
CA ILE A 16 -1.13 5.10 7.03
C ILE A 16 -0.97 6.61 7.24
N ALA A 17 -2.07 7.38 7.22
CA ALA A 17 -2.05 8.81 7.53
C ALA A 17 -1.52 9.09 8.94
N ALA A 18 -2.04 8.35 9.92
CA ALA A 18 -1.60 8.46 11.31
C ALA A 18 -0.13 8.07 11.49
N LEU A 19 0.32 7.01 10.80
CA LEU A 19 1.71 6.57 10.79
C LEU A 19 2.64 7.66 10.25
N ALA A 20 2.32 8.24 9.09
CA ALA A 20 3.11 9.31 8.47
C ALA A 20 3.13 10.57 9.35
N ALA A 21 1.99 10.99 9.89
CA ALA A 21 1.90 12.14 10.78
C ALA A 21 2.71 11.94 12.07
N LYS A 22 2.69 10.73 12.66
CA LYS A 22 3.50 10.36 13.83
C LYS A 22 5.00 10.46 13.53
N GLY A 23 5.41 10.14 12.28
CA GLY A 23 6.78 10.31 11.81
C GLY A 23 7.20 11.76 11.52
N GLY A 24 6.30 12.73 11.74
CA GLY A 24 6.58 14.16 11.50
C GLY A 24 6.43 14.59 10.03
N HIS A 25 5.77 13.78 9.20
CA HIS A 25 5.49 14.11 7.80
C HIS A 25 4.17 14.87 7.66
N SER A 26 4.07 15.74 6.65
CA SER A 26 2.80 16.39 6.32
C SER A 26 1.90 15.44 5.53
N VAL A 27 0.60 15.45 5.82
CA VAL A 27 -0.36 14.52 5.20
C VAL A 27 -1.52 15.28 4.59
N GLN A 28 -1.81 14.97 3.34
CA GLN A 28 -3.05 15.31 2.66
C GLN A 28 -3.88 14.03 2.50
N ALA A 29 -5.14 14.06 2.94
CA ALA A 29 -6.07 12.95 2.72
C ALA A 29 -7.16 13.39 1.72
N LEU A 30 -7.37 12.61 0.68
CA LEU A 30 -8.37 12.83 -0.36
C LEU A 30 -9.30 11.61 -0.40
N ALA A 31 -10.61 11.84 -0.48
CA ALA A 31 -11.49 10.75 -0.87
C ALA A 31 -11.25 10.40 -2.34
N HIS A 32 -11.45 9.14 -2.72
CA HIS A 32 -11.26 8.73 -4.12
C HIS A 32 -12.22 9.44 -5.09
N THR A 33 -13.32 9.99 -4.57
CA THR A 33 -14.30 10.79 -5.31
C THR A 33 -13.90 12.26 -5.47
N ASP A 34 -12.87 12.73 -4.76
CA ASP A 34 -12.41 14.13 -4.80
C ASP A 34 -11.53 14.41 -6.03
N THR A 35 -12.07 14.14 -7.21
CA THR A 35 -11.32 14.20 -8.48
C THR A 35 -10.85 15.60 -8.85
N GLY A 36 -11.48 16.65 -8.32
CA GLY A 36 -11.13 18.06 -8.52
C GLY A 36 -9.98 18.55 -7.63
N GLU A 37 -9.66 17.85 -6.55
CA GLU A 37 -8.61 18.24 -5.63
C GLU A 37 -7.21 17.89 -6.16
N ALA A 38 -6.29 18.84 -6.07
CA ALA A 38 -4.92 18.64 -6.53
C ALA A 38 -4.15 17.69 -5.59
N VAL A 39 -3.39 16.77 -6.16
CA VAL A 39 -2.42 15.95 -5.43
C VAL A 39 -1.18 16.79 -5.14
N THR A 40 -0.88 17.01 -3.86
CA THR A 40 0.24 17.88 -3.46
C THR A 40 1.48 17.11 -2.98
N GLY A 41 1.31 15.88 -2.47
CA GLY A 41 2.40 15.07 -1.95
C GLY A 41 3.35 14.53 -3.01
N GLU A 42 4.63 14.43 -2.68
CA GLU A 42 5.64 13.73 -3.49
C GLU A 42 5.52 12.22 -3.40
N LEU A 43 4.95 11.73 -2.30
CA LEU A 43 4.58 10.33 -2.05
C LEU A 43 3.06 10.23 -2.03
N VAL A 44 2.49 9.41 -2.91
CA VAL A 44 1.04 9.24 -3.05
C VAL A 44 0.67 7.79 -2.75
N VAL A 45 -0.16 7.58 -1.74
CA VAL A 45 -0.64 6.25 -1.35
C VAL A 45 -2.05 6.05 -1.89
N LEU A 46 -2.25 5.00 -2.69
CA LEU A 46 -3.57 4.62 -3.20
C LEU A 46 -4.21 3.60 -2.25
N ALA A 47 -4.92 4.12 -1.25
CA ALA A 47 -5.61 3.33 -0.22
C ALA A 47 -7.08 3.07 -0.60
N VAL A 48 -7.28 2.49 -1.76
CA VAL A 48 -8.57 2.26 -2.43
C VAL A 48 -8.75 0.77 -2.76
N PRO A 49 -9.96 0.32 -3.08
CA PRO A 49 -10.17 -1.02 -3.67
C PRO A 49 -9.43 -1.16 -5.01
N TYR A 50 -8.94 -2.37 -5.31
CA TYR A 50 -8.25 -2.67 -6.56
C TYR A 50 -9.00 -2.18 -7.81
N ALA A 51 -10.32 -2.40 -7.86
CA ALA A 51 -11.15 -1.99 -9.00
C ALA A 51 -11.12 -0.48 -9.29
N ALA A 52 -10.76 0.36 -8.30
CA ALA A 52 -10.68 1.80 -8.49
C ALA A 52 -9.33 2.28 -9.08
N LEU A 53 -8.31 1.41 -9.15
CA LEU A 53 -6.97 1.80 -9.60
C LEU A 53 -6.96 2.30 -11.04
N THR A 54 -7.68 1.64 -11.94
CA THR A 54 -7.75 2.00 -13.37
C THR A 54 -8.33 3.40 -13.55
N ASP A 55 -9.42 3.71 -12.86
CA ASP A 55 -10.07 5.02 -12.96
C ASP A 55 -9.18 6.13 -12.36
N ILE A 56 -8.55 5.87 -11.23
CA ILE A 56 -7.62 6.82 -10.60
C ILE A 56 -6.42 7.07 -11.51
N ALA A 57 -5.84 6.02 -12.10
CA ALA A 57 -4.73 6.15 -13.03
C ALA A 57 -5.14 7.00 -14.24
N ALA A 58 -6.30 6.75 -14.83
CA ALA A 58 -6.79 7.50 -15.98
C ALA A 58 -7.07 8.97 -15.67
N GLN A 59 -7.70 9.26 -14.51
CA GLN A 59 -8.12 10.61 -14.14
C GLN A 59 -6.99 11.48 -13.59
N ARG A 60 -5.94 10.87 -13.00
CA ARG A 60 -4.88 11.57 -12.27
C ARG A 60 -3.48 11.34 -12.84
N ALA A 61 -3.34 10.73 -14.03
CA ALA A 61 -2.04 10.44 -14.64
C ALA A 61 -1.08 11.65 -14.63
N GLU A 62 -1.58 12.81 -15.06
CA GLU A 62 -0.79 14.05 -15.09
C GLU A 62 -0.36 14.53 -13.69
N GLN A 63 -1.25 14.40 -12.70
CA GLN A 63 -0.95 14.78 -11.32
C GLN A 63 0.03 13.80 -10.66
N LEU A 64 0.02 12.53 -11.07
CA LEU A 64 0.88 11.48 -10.54
C LEU A 64 2.25 11.40 -11.24
N ALA A 65 2.41 12.04 -12.38
CA ALA A 65 3.66 12.06 -13.13
C ALA A 65 4.82 12.58 -12.27
N GLY A 66 5.95 11.87 -12.28
CA GLY A 66 7.15 12.18 -11.49
C GLY A 66 7.06 11.86 -9.99
N ARG A 67 5.90 11.44 -9.49
CA ARG A 67 5.70 11.13 -8.07
C ARG A 67 6.00 9.67 -7.75
N VAL A 68 6.20 9.39 -6.47
CA VAL A 68 6.20 8.03 -5.94
C VAL A 68 4.75 7.64 -5.67
N VAL A 69 4.29 6.56 -6.29
CA VAL A 69 2.91 6.07 -6.15
C VAL A 69 2.94 4.70 -5.49
N VAL A 70 2.30 4.58 -4.34
CA VAL A 70 2.26 3.34 -3.55
C VAL A 70 0.91 2.66 -3.73
N ASP A 71 0.92 1.50 -4.34
CA ASP A 71 -0.23 0.60 -4.40
C ASP A 71 -0.27 -0.27 -3.13
N ILE A 72 -1.40 -0.22 -2.41
CA ILE A 72 -1.62 -1.06 -1.22
C ILE A 72 -2.69 -2.12 -1.43
N THR A 73 -3.19 -2.29 -2.65
CA THR A 73 -4.33 -3.15 -2.92
C THR A 73 -3.98 -4.64 -2.87
N ASN A 74 -5.00 -5.46 -2.64
CA ASN A 74 -4.97 -6.89 -2.90
C ASN A 74 -6.06 -7.17 -3.94
N PRO A 75 -5.70 -7.68 -5.13
CA PRO A 75 -6.67 -7.95 -6.20
C PRO A 75 -7.41 -9.28 -5.97
N VAL A 76 -8.13 -9.36 -4.85
CA VAL A 76 -8.89 -10.54 -4.44
C VAL A 76 -10.26 -10.53 -5.13
N ASP A 77 -10.72 -11.69 -5.55
CA ASP A 77 -12.12 -11.91 -5.85
C ASP A 77 -12.92 -11.90 -4.54
N PHE A 78 -13.57 -10.78 -4.25
CA PHE A 78 -14.33 -10.60 -3.00
C PHE A 78 -15.70 -11.30 -3.02
N GLU A 79 -16.13 -11.87 -4.14
CA GLU A 79 -17.35 -12.69 -4.19
C GLU A 79 -17.07 -14.11 -3.69
N THR A 80 -15.93 -14.66 -4.07
CA THR A 80 -15.58 -16.06 -3.74
C THR A 80 -14.53 -16.17 -2.63
N PHE A 81 -13.66 -15.15 -2.46
CA PHE A 81 -12.46 -15.21 -1.61
C PHE A 81 -11.53 -16.39 -1.93
N ASP A 82 -11.54 -16.88 -3.15
CA ASP A 82 -10.82 -18.10 -3.55
C ASP A 82 -9.81 -17.88 -4.69
N SER A 83 -9.66 -16.65 -5.16
CA SER A 83 -8.72 -16.31 -6.21
C SER A 83 -8.25 -14.86 -6.19
N LEU A 84 -7.12 -14.60 -6.86
CA LEU A 84 -6.74 -13.27 -7.30
C LEU A 84 -7.31 -13.03 -8.70
N VAL A 85 -7.74 -11.80 -8.98
CA VAL A 85 -8.34 -11.40 -10.28
C VAL A 85 -7.31 -10.84 -11.27
N VAL A 86 -6.02 -10.94 -10.96
CA VAL A 86 -4.90 -10.61 -11.85
C VAL A 86 -4.31 -11.88 -12.49
N PRO A 87 -3.62 -11.78 -13.65
CA PRO A 87 -2.91 -12.91 -14.26
C PRO A 87 -1.92 -13.57 -13.28
N ALA A 88 -1.74 -14.89 -13.43
CA ALA A 88 -0.88 -15.68 -12.54
C ALA A 88 0.59 -15.22 -12.50
N ASP A 89 1.06 -14.57 -13.55
CA ASP A 89 2.40 -13.97 -13.68
C ASP A 89 2.41 -12.44 -13.53
N GLY A 90 1.25 -11.84 -13.24
CA GLY A 90 1.02 -10.40 -13.06
C GLY A 90 0.84 -9.99 -11.60
N SER A 91 0.54 -8.71 -11.42
CA SER A 91 0.15 -8.11 -10.13
C SER A 91 -0.60 -6.79 -10.37
N ALA A 92 -1.42 -6.37 -9.42
CA ALA A 92 -2.09 -5.06 -9.47
C ALA A 92 -1.07 -3.91 -9.59
N ALA A 93 0.05 -4.01 -8.89
CA ALA A 93 1.10 -2.99 -8.98
C ALA A 93 1.78 -2.95 -10.36
N ALA A 94 1.94 -4.09 -11.04
CA ALA A 94 2.47 -4.11 -12.40
C ALA A 94 1.51 -3.48 -13.42
N GLU A 95 0.21 -3.74 -13.28
CA GLU A 95 -0.84 -3.10 -14.09
C GLU A 95 -0.86 -1.58 -13.86
N LEU A 96 -0.79 -1.16 -12.60
CA LEU A 96 -0.71 0.27 -12.25
C LEU A 96 0.55 0.93 -12.84
N ALA A 97 1.71 0.28 -12.77
CA ALA A 97 2.96 0.81 -13.34
C ALA A 97 2.87 0.95 -14.87
N ALA A 98 2.22 0.01 -15.54
CA ALA A 98 1.96 0.12 -16.98
C ALA A 98 1.01 1.28 -17.33
N ALA A 99 0.01 1.55 -16.47
CA ALA A 99 -0.92 2.66 -16.62
C ALA A 99 -0.29 4.04 -16.28
N LEU A 100 0.73 4.07 -15.42
CA LEU A 100 1.41 5.28 -14.93
C LEU A 100 2.92 5.28 -15.29
N PRO A 101 3.31 5.26 -16.57
CA PRO A 101 4.71 5.08 -16.96
C PRO A 101 5.63 6.24 -16.55
N GLN A 102 5.08 7.37 -16.15
CA GLN A 102 5.84 8.51 -15.67
C GLN A 102 5.93 8.58 -14.13
N SER A 103 5.36 7.60 -13.42
CA SER A 103 5.39 7.52 -11.95
C SER A 103 6.35 6.43 -11.49
N ARG A 104 6.85 6.57 -10.27
CA ARG A 104 7.67 5.54 -9.61
C ARG A 104 6.77 4.69 -8.74
N VAL A 105 6.28 3.57 -9.29
CA VAL A 105 5.31 2.72 -8.58
C VAL A 105 6.00 1.80 -7.59
N LEU A 106 5.45 1.74 -6.39
CA LEU A 106 5.84 0.82 -5.32
C LEU A 106 4.63 -0.03 -4.91
N LYS A 107 4.90 -1.23 -4.41
CA LYS A 107 3.95 -2.08 -3.68
C LYS A 107 4.32 -2.09 -2.21
N ALA A 108 3.38 -1.78 -1.33
CA ALA A 108 3.60 -1.84 0.12
C ALA A 108 2.27 -1.95 0.90
N PHE A 109 2.35 -2.21 2.20
CA PHE A 109 1.23 -2.26 3.16
C PHE A 109 0.16 -3.35 2.90
N ASN A 110 0.13 -3.97 1.74
CA ASN A 110 -0.90 -4.94 1.37
C ASN A 110 -0.85 -6.24 2.20
N THR A 111 0.26 -6.51 2.87
CA THR A 111 0.46 -7.63 3.81
C THR A 111 0.20 -7.25 5.27
N ASN A 112 -0.32 -6.04 5.53
CA ASN A 112 -0.62 -5.56 6.87
C ASN A 112 -2.13 -5.26 7.00
N PHE A 113 -2.69 -5.51 8.17
CA PHE A 113 -4.01 -4.98 8.51
C PHE A 113 -3.89 -3.59 9.15
N ALA A 114 -4.93 -2.78 9.02
CA ALA A 114 -4.97 -1.44 9.60
C ALA A 114 -4.72 -1.46 11.12
N ALA A 115 -5.24 -2.46 11.81
CA ALA A 115 -5.06 -2.64 13.26
C ALA A 115 -3.60 -2.90 13.63
N THR A 116 -2.86 -3.70 12.85
CA THR A 116 -1.44 -3.99 13.11
C THR A 116 -0.53 -2.81 12.75
N LEU A 117 -0.91 -1.98 11.79
CA LEU A 117 -0.22 -0.71 11.52
C LEU A 117 -0.44 0.28 12.67
N ALA A 118 -1.67 0.38 13.16
CA ALA A 118 -2.02 1.30 14.25
C ALA A 118 -1.37 0.91 15.58
N SER A 119 -1.33 -0.39 15.91
CA SER A 119 -0.68 -0.89 17.12
C SER A 119 0.85 -0.92 17.04
N GLY A 120 1.40 -1.01 15.82
CA GLY A 120 2.82 -1.20 15.57
C GLY A 120 3.31 -2.63 15.83
N ALA A 121 2.41 -3.59 16.10
CA ALA A 121 2.76 -4.97 16.44
C ALA A 121 1.79 -6.01 15.84
N VAL A 122 2.31 -7.20 15.59
CA VAL A 122 1.57 -8.43 15.28
C VAL A 122 1.89 -9.41 16.44
N GLY A 123 0.96 -9.58 17.38
CA GLY A 123 1.26 -10.21 18.66
C GLY A 123 2.38 -9.43 19.37
N ASP A 124 3.44 -10.13 19.77
CA ASP A 124 4.61 -9.54 20.45
C ASP A 124 5.72 -9.11 19.47
N VAL A 125 5.50 -9.23 18.14
CA VAL A 125 6.52 -8.92 17.12
C VAL A 125 6.20 -7.56 16.49
N PRO A 126 7.19 -6.66 16.33
CA PRO A 126 6.98 -5.39 15.64
C PRO A 126 6.43 -5.59 14.23
N THR A 127 5.40 -4.81 13.88
CA THR A 127 4.84 -4.79 12.51
C THR A 127 5.94 -4.43 11.52
N THR A 128 5.99 -5.15 10.41
CA THR A 128 6.93 -4.89 9.32
C THR A 128 6.17 -4.64 8.03
N VAL A 129 6.45 -3.51 7.38
CA VAL A 129 5.98 -3.20 6.03
C VAL A 129 7.00 -3.69 5.01
N LEU A 130 6.59 -4.55 4.10
CA LEU A 130 7.40 -5.00 2.97
C LEU A 130 7.21 -4.03 1.80
N VAL A 131 8.32 -3.54 1.23
CA VAL A 131 8.31 -2.53 0.16
C VAL A 131 8.98 -3.10 -1.09
N ALA A 132 8.25 -3.22 -2.19
CA ALA A 132 8.77 -3.64 -3.48
C ALA A 132 8.68 -2.50 -4.51
N GLY A 133 9.71 -2.36 -5.35
CA GLY A 133 9.76 -1.34 -6.39
C GLY A 133 11.12 -1.31 -7.08
N ASP A 134 11.16 -0.71 -8.26
CA ASP A 134 12.39 -0.68 -9.07
C ASP A 134 13.26 0.56 -8.80
N ASP A 135 12.65 1.65 -8.31
CA ASP A 135 13.36 2.88 -7.97
C ASP A 135 13.84 2.86 -6.52
N ALA A 136 15.15 2.83 -6.33
CA ALA A 136 15.78 2.75 -5.01
C ALA A 136 15.50 4.00 -4.14
N GLN A 137 15.41 5.20 -4.75
CA GLN A 137 15.13 6.43 -4.02
C GLN A 137 13.67 6.49 -3.57
N ALA A 138 12.74 6.03 -4.41
CA ALA A 138 11.33 5.91 -4.06
C ALA A 138 11.14 4.94 -2.89
N LYS A 139 11.80 3.78 -2.91
CA LYS A 139 11.78 2.83 -1.78
C LYS A 139 12.36 3.46 -0.51
N ALA A 140 13.50 4.13 -0.60
CA ALA A 140 14.13 4.78 0.54
C ALA A 140 13.22 5.85 1.16
N LEU A 141 12.53 6.66 0.34
CA LEU A 141 11.56 7.65 0.81
C LEU A 141 10.41 7.02 1.59
N LEU A 142 9.80 5.94 1.05
CA LEU A 142 8.72 5.25 1.75
C LEU A 142 9.20 4.56 3.02
N ILE A 143 10.37 3.92 3.00
CA ILE A 143 10.97 3.28 4.18
C ILE A 143 11.22 4.32 5.29
N ASP A 144 11.71 5.52 4.95
CA ASP A 144 11.89 6.61 5.91
C ASP A 144 10.56 7.03 6.53
N VAL A 145 9.52 7.23 5.72
CA VAL A 145 8.16 7.56 6.21
C VAL A 145 7.62 6.49 7.16
N VAL A 146 7.80 5.22 6.86
CA VAL A 146 7.32 4.11 7.68
C VAL A 146 8.10 4.01 9.00
N THR A 147 9.43 4.07 8.93
CA THR A 147 10.30 3.86 10.09
C THR A 147 10.26 5.04 11.06
N SER A 148 10.17 6.27 10.57
CA SER A 148 9.96 7.45 11.42
C SER A 148 8.63 7.40 12.17
N GLY A 149 7.59 6.77 11.59
CA GLY A 149 6.31 6.48 12.26
C GLY A 149 6.38 5.40 13.34
N GLY A 150 7.52 4.71 13.49
CA GLY A 150 7.75 3.69 14.50
C GLY A 150 7.36 2.26 14.10
N VAL A 151 7.21 2.01 12.81
CA VAL A 151 6.96 0.68 12.23
C VAL A 151 8.18 0.24 11.42
N ARG A 152 8.52 -1.03 11.44
CA ARG A 152 9.64 -1.56 10.63
C ARG A 152 9.29 -1.55 9.15
N ALA A 153 10.28 -1.31 8.31
CA ALA A 153 10.15 -1.46 6.86
C ALA A 153 11.34 -2.25 6.30
N VAL A 154 11.07 -3.08 5.30
CA VAL A 154 12.09 -3.91 4.63
C VAL A 154 11.93 -3.80 3.13
N ASP A 155 13.04 -3.56 2.43
CA ASP A 155 13.10 -3.63 0.97
C ASP A 155 12.92 -5.09 0.53
N ALA A 156 11.79 -5.38 -0.10
CA ALA A 156 11.43 -6.70 -0.62
C ALA A 156 11.96 -6.96 -2.04
N GLY A 157 12.68 -6.00 -2.63
CA GLY A 157 13.27 -6.12 -3.96
C GLY A 157 12.54 -5.33 -5.04
N SER A 158 12.63 -5.77 -6.29
CA SER A 158 12.02 -5.10 -7.44
C SER A 158 10.50 -5.17 -7.41
N LEU A 159 9.83 -4.33 -8.24
CA LEU A 159 8.37 -4.33 -8.36
C LEU A 159 7.79 -5.70 -8.74
N LYS A 160 8.58 -6.55 -9.38
CA LYS A 160 8.22 -7.94 -9.68
C LYS A 160 7.82 -8.74 -8.42
N ARG A 161 8.31 -8.35 -7.23
CA ARG A 161 7.91 -8.97 -5.95
C ARG A 161 6.49 -8.62 -5.51
N ALA A 162 5.85 -7.64 -6.14
CA ALA A 162 4.44 -7.32 -5.86
C ALA A 162 3.53 -8.55 -5.99
N ARG A 163 3.82 -9.43 -6.95
CA ARG A 163 3.09 -10.69 -7.14
C ARG A 163 3.11 -11.58 -5.90
N GLU A 164 4.29 -11.78 -5.30
CA GLU A 164 4.42 -12.59 -4.10
C GLU A 164 3.79 -11.88 -2.89
N LEU A 165 3.91 -10.54 -2.79
CA LEU A 165 3.27 -9.77 -1.74
C LEU A 165 1.74 -9.84 -1.84
N GLU A 166 1.17 -9.81 -3.03
CA GLU A 166 -0.27 -9.96 -3.26
C GLU A 166 -0.75 -11.37 -2.92
N ALA A 167 0.05 -12.40 -3.23
CA ALA A 167 -0.26 -13.77 -2.84
C ALA A 167 -0.24 -13.95 -1.30
N VAL A 168 0.71 -13.35 -0.61
CA VAL A 168 0.76 -13.35 0.87
C VAL A 168 -0.42 -12.58 1.46
N GLY A 169 -0.74 -11.39 0.90
CA GLY A 169 -1.89 -10.59 1.31
C GLY A 169 -3.21 -11.34 1.09
N PHE A 170 -3.37 -12.02 -0.04
CA PHE A 170 -4.51 -12.88 -0.34
C PHE A 170 -4.68 -13.98 0.71
N LEU A 171 -3.61 -14.74 0.99
CA LEU A 171 -3.67 -15.80 2.00
C LEU A 171 -4.04 -15.23 3.38
N GLN A 172 -3.48 -14.11 3.78
CA GLN A 172 -3.79 -13.48 5.07
C GLN A 172 -5.26 -13.03 5.14
N LEU A 173 -5.79 -12.43 4.07
CA LEU A 173 -7.19 -12.00 3.97
C LEU A 173 -8.15 -13.19 4.05
N THR A 174 -7.87 -14.27 3.34
CA THR A 174 -8.72 -15.48 3.35
C THR A 174 -8.73 -16.15 4.71
N LEU A 175 -7.61 -16.20 5.42
CA LEU A 175 -7.53 -16.69 6.79
C LEU A 175 -8.36 -15.83 7.76
N ALA A 176 -8.33 -14.52 7.61
CA ALA A 176 -9.11 -13.60 8.45
C ALA A 176 -10.61 -13.68 8.12
N ALA A 177 -10.98 -13.71 6.84
CA ALA A 177 -12.37 -13.86 6.40
C ALA A 177 -12.97 -15.20 6.83
N GLY A 178 -12.15 -16.25 6.86
CA GLY A 178 -12.53 -17.60 7.35
C GLY A 178 -12.43 -17.74 8.87
N GLU A 179 -12.24 -16.65 9.63
CA GLU A 179 -12.15 -16.64 11.11
C GLU A 179 -11.02 -17.53 11.67
N LYS A 180 -9.98 -17.81 10.89
CA LYS A 180 -8.80 -18.58 11.32
C LYS A 180 -7.80 -17.72 12.07
N ILE A 181 -7.75 -16.43 11.75
CA ILE A 181 -6.97 -15.41 12.45
C ILE A 181 -7.86 -14.17 12.67
N ALA A 182 -7.57 -13.40 13.71
CA ALA A 182 -8.25 -12.12 13.94
C ALA A 182 -7.73 -11.04 12.96
N TRP A 183 -8.56 -10.03 12.66
CA TRP A 183 -8.14 -8.83 11.89
C TRP A 183 -7.10 -7.95 12.61
N THR A 184 -6.78 -8.29 13.85
CA THR A 184 -5.68 -7.71 14.65
C THR A 184 -4.41 -8.57 14.66
N ALA A 185 -4.43 -9.71 13.95
CA ALA A 185 -3.29 -10.62 13.77
C ALA A 185 -2.65 -10.42 12.38
N GLY A 186 -1.81 -11.36 11.95
CA GLY A 186 -1.18 -11.35 10.64
C GLY A 186 0.13 -12.13 10.59
N PHE A 187 0.82 -12.05 9.47
CA PHE A 187 2.16 -12.60 9.33
C PHE A 187 3.20 -11.61 9.84
N ALA A 188 4.17 -12.10 10.60
CA ALA A 188 5.25 -11.28 11.15
C ALA A 188 6.60 -11.68 10.54
N VAL A 189 7.47 -10.70 10.34
CA VAL A 189 8.85 -10.92 9.93
C VAL A 189 9.73 -10.88 11.17
N VAL A 190 10.31 -12.01 11.52
CA VAL A 190 11.26 -12.17 12.64
C VAL A 190 12.68 -12.13 12.08
N SER A 191 13.56 -11.33 12.69
CA SER A 191 14.96 -11.17 12.31
C SER A 191 15.87 -11.15 13.53
#